data_6917690b62ebe8f30740977e51872587
#
_entry.id   6917690b62ebe8f30740977e51872587
#
_cell.length_a   1.000
_cell.length_b   1.000
_cell.length_c   1.000
_cell.angle_alpha   90.00
_cell.angle_beta   90.00
_cell.angle_gamma   90.00
#
_symmetry.space_group_name_H-M   'P 1'
#
loop_
_entity.id
_entity.type
_entity.pdbx_description
1 polymer ?
#
loop_
_entity_poly.entity_id
_entity_poly.type
_entity_poly.pdbx_seq_one_letter_code
_entity_poly.pdbx_strand_id
1 'polypeptide(L)'
;MASQKQIIETLMQRHGRTFASELGVDLRKNTPSPLFRLLCYSLLTSAPISADLAMRGAKAMAKAGWTTPQKLKTSDWATRTRILNESGYARVDEKTATQLADMNDALLETYGGDLRKLREAAEGSPKALRKRLKAFKGIGGTGADIFLREIQLTWDECYPYADKAALSAAEKLGLKADAAKLANKVSREDYPKLMAALVRCKLAKDTQGVREAAEA
;
A
#
# COMPACT_ATOMS: atom_id res chain seq x y z
N MET A 1 -22.94 -3.17 -24.07
CA MET A 1 -21.75 -3.55 -23.21
C MET A 1 -20.71 -2.47 -23.32
N ALA A 2 -20.29 -1.94 -22.18
CA ALA A 2 -19.27 -0.90 -22.10
C ALA A 2 -17.92 -1.37 -22.69
N SER A 3 -17.21 -0.47 -23.36
CA SER A 3 -15.84 -0.71 -23.80
C SER A 3 -14.87 -0.76 -22.62
N GLN A 4 -13.72 -1.42 -22.78
CA GLN A 4 -12.69 -1.42 -21.74
C GLN A 4 -12.25 0.01 -21.35
N LYS A 5 -12.27 0.95 -22.30
CA LYS A 5 -11.94 2.35 -22.05
C LYS A 5 -12.96 2.99 -21.09
N GLN A 6 -14.23 2.86 -21.38
CA GLN A 6 -15.32 3.37 -20.51
C GLN A 6 -15.26 2.76 -19.09
N ILE A 7 -15.02 1.44 -19.00
CA ILE A 7 -14.86 0.77 -17.70
C ILE A 7 -13.69 1.37 -16.91
N ILE A 8 -12.53 1.61 -17.52
CA ILE A 8 -11.36 2.19 -16.87
C ILE A 8 -11.63 3.64 -16.45
N GLU A 9 -12.23 4.46 -17.31
CA GLU A 9 -12.57 5.85 -17.00
C GLU A 9 -13.53 5.93 -15.81
N THR A 10 -14.62 5.15 -15.84
CA THR A 10 -15.57 5.08 -14.72
C THR A 10 -14.93 4.58 -13.43
N LEU A 11 -14.11 3.53 -13.52
CA LEU A 11 -13.37 2.99 -12.38
C LEU A 11 -12.43 4.03 -11.76
N MET A 12 -11.70 4.75 -12.61
CA MET A 12 -10.77 5.81 -12.16
C MET A 12 -11.51 6.99 -11.54
N GLN A 13 -12.63 7.40 -12.09
CA GLN A 13 -13.47 8.46 -11.55
C GLN A 13 -14.00 8.11 -10.16
N ARG A 14 -14.48 6.88 -9.96
CA ARG A 14 -15.09 6.43 -8.69
C ARG A 14 -14.06 6.05 -7.64
N HIS A 15 -12.96 5.43 -8.03
CA HIS A 15 -12.01 4.77 -7.13
C HIS A 15 -10.54 5.15 -7.35
N GLY A 16 -10.21 6.06 -8.29
CA GLY A 16 -8.87 6.37 -8.78
C GLY A 16 -7.96 7.13 -7.80
N ARG A 17 -8.07 6.88 -6.49
CA ARG A 17 -7.21 7.45 -5.45
C ARG A 17 -6.24 6.40 -4.93
N THR A 18 -4.92 6.68 -4.96
CA THR A 18 -3.92 5.78 -4.36
C THR A 18 -4.04 5.75 -2.83
N PHE A 19 -3.59 4.66 -2.21
CA PHE A 19 -3.59 4.58 -0.74
C PHE A 19 -2.54 5.50 -0.12
N ALA A 20 -1.41 5.71 -0.78
CA ALA A 20 -0.41 6.69 -0.37
C ALA A 20 -0.99 8.12 -0.35
N SER A 21 -1.74 8.52 -1.38
CA SER A 21 -2.44 9.81 -1.41
C SER A 21 -3.46 9.96 -0.27
N GLU A 22 -4.21 8.89 0.03
CA GLU A 22 -5.15 8.90 1.16
C GLU A 22 -4.44 8.97 2.52
N LEU A 23 -3.28 8.34 2.64
CA LEU A 23 -2.41 8.42 3.81
C LEU A 23 -1.78 9.82 3.98
N GLY A 24 -1.88 10.67 2.96
CA GLY A 24 -1.30 12.02 2.94
C GLY A 24 0.23 11.99 2.80
N VAL A 25 0.76 11.07 1.97
CA VAL A 25 2.20 11.01 1.66
C VAL A 25 2.44 11.17 0.16
N ASP A 26 3.46 11.95 -0.18
CA ASP A 26 3.95 12.10 -1.54
C ASP A 26 5.21 11.22 -1.71
N LEU A 27 5.01 10.05 -2.32
CA LEU A 27 6.10 9.09 -2.54
C LEU A 27 7.12 9.58 -3.58
N ARG A 28 6.75 10.51 -4.49
CA ARG A 28 7.66 11.05 -5.51
C ARG A 28 8.83 11.81 -4.91
N LYS A 29 8.68 12.30 -3.67
CA LYS A 29 9.79 12.90 -2.92
C LYS A 29 10.93 11.93 -2.65
N ASN A 30 10.67 10.63 -2.67
CA ASN A 30 11.64 9.56 -2.40
C ASN A 30 12.50 9.84 -1.14
N THR A 31 11.84 10.30 -0.06
CA THR A 31 12.50 10.64 1.21
C THR A 31 12.10 9.64 2.30
N PRO A 32 12.91 9.48 3.36
CA PRO A 32 12.68 8.45 4.39
C PRO A 32 11.30 8.48 5.01
N SER A 33 10.73 9.66 5.32
CA SER A 33 9.45 9.77 6.03
C SER A 33 8.25 9.24 5.22
N PRO A 34 7.99 9.64 3.96
CA PRO A 34 6.93 9.04 3.14
C PRO A 34 7.07 7.53 2.98
N LEU A 35 8.30 7.05 2.74
CA LEU A 35 8.58 5.62 2.57
C LEU A 35 8.32 4.83 3.86
N PHE A 36 8.74 5.35 5.00
CA PHE A 36 8.48 4.74 6.30
C PHE A 36 6.98 4.68 6.61
N ARG A 37 6.23 5.75 6.35
CA ARG A 37 4.78 5.78 6.55
C ARG A 37 4.06 4.76 5.68
N LEU A 38 4.51 4.58 4.43
CA LEU A 38 3.99 3.52 3.56
C LEU A 38 4.34 2.13 4.10
N LEU A 39 5.55 1.93 4.64
CA LEU A 39 5.94 0.65 5.26
C LEU A 39 5.06 0.33 6.47
N CYS A 40 4.79 1.30 7.36
CA CYS A 40 3.89 1.13 8.48
C CYS A 40 2.47 0.75 8.01
N TYR A 41 1.93 1.44 7.00
CA TYR A 41 0.63 1.09 6.41
C TYR A 41 0.63 -0.34 5.83
N SER A 42 1.71 -0.76 5.18
CA SER A 42 1.87 -2.11 4.64
C SER A 42 1.88 -3.19 5.74
N LEU A 43 2.46 -2.88 6.89
CA LEU A 43 2.40 -3.77 8.06
C LEU A 43 0.98 -3.85 8.61
N LEU A 44 0.31 -2.72 8.81
CA LEU A 44 -1.05 -2.67 9.34
C LEU A 44 -2.04 -3.45 8.45
N THR A 45 -1.90 -3.36 7.13
CA THR A 45 -2.73 -4.09 6.17
C THR A 45 -2.38 -5.57 6.03
N SER A 46 -1.27 -6.02 6.61
CA SER A 46 -0.92 -7.45 6.68
C SER A 46 -1.72 -8.19 7.75
N ALA A 47 -2.31 -7.49 8.70
CA ALA A 47 -3.19 -8.07 9.70
C ALA A 47 -4.59 -8.39 9.12
N PRO A 48 -5.35 -9.33 9.71
CA PRO A 48 -6.68 -9.72 9.24
C PRO A 48 -7.75 -8.69 9.66
N ILE A 49 -7.62 -7.47 9.18
CA ILE A 49 -8.55 -6.36 9.43
C ILE A 49 -8.94 -5.67 8.11
N SER A 50 -9.94 -4.79 8.16
CA SER A 50 -10.34 -4.02 6.97
C SER A 50 -9.28 -2.97 6.59
N ALA A 51 -9.23 -2.65 5.30
CA ALA A 51 -8.33 -1.61 4.78
C ALA A 51 -8.58 -0.24 5.43
N ASP A 52 -9.84 0.06 5.78
CA ASP A 52 -10.23 1.32 6.44
C ASP A 52 -9.67 1.40 7.87
N LEU A 53 -9.70 0.28 8.60
CA LEU A 53 -9.09 0.20 9.94
C LEU A 53 -7.58 0.39 9.87
N ALA A 54 -6.91 -0.26 8.91
CA ALA A 54 -5.48 -0.09 8.68
C ALA A 54 -5.14 1.36 8.32
N MET A 55 -5.95 2.01 7.48
CA MET A 55 -5.76 3.42 7.11
C MET A 55 -5.94 4.35 8.32
N ARG A 56 -6.97 4.12 9.14
CA ARG A 56 -7.17 4.91 10.39
C ARG A 56 -5.99 4.73 11.35
N GLY A 57 -5.53 3.50 11.56
CA GLY A 57 -4.35 3.23 12.38
C GLY A 57 -3.09 3.95 11.88
N ALA A 58 -2.82 3.89 10.58
CA ALA A 58 -1.68 4.57 9.98
C ALA A 58 -1.77 6.11 10.09
N LYS A 59 -2.97 6.68 9.95
CA LYS A 59 -3.21 8.12 10.17
C LYS A 59 -3.05 8.50 11.66
N ALA A 60 -3.51 7.66 12.58
CA ALA A 60 -3.34 7.87 14.02
C ALA A 60 -1.84 7.86 14.40
N MET A 61 -1.05 6.93 13.86
CA MET A 61 0.41 6.93 14.02
C MET A 61 1.05 8.24 13.55
N ALA A 62 0.65 8.73 12.38
CA ALA A 62 1.16 10.00 11.85
C ALA A 62 0.75 11.20 12.73
N LYS A 63 -0.49 11.22 13.25
CA LYS A 63 -0.98 12.24 14.18
C LYS A 63 -0.21 12.20 15.52
N ALA A 64 0.20 11.02 15.98
CA ALA A 64 1.06 10.85 17.14
C ALA A 64 2.52 11.27 16.89
N GLY A 65 2.85 11.71 15.67
CA GLY A 65 4.19 12.15 15.30
C GLY A 65 5.12 11.04 14.83
N TRP A 66 4.67 9.78 14.75
CA TRP A 66 5.50 8.64 14.34
C TRP A 66 5.65 8.57 12.82
N THR A 67 6.29 9.57 12.26
CA THR A 67 6.47 9.75 10.82
C THR A 67 7.84 9.31 10.32
N THR A 68 8.75 8.93 11.23
CA THR A 68 10.09 8.40 10.92
C THR A 68 10.44 7.25 11.87
N PRO A 69 11.38 6.36 11.50
CA PRO A 69 11.85 5.29 12.39
C PRO A 69 12.33 5.79 13.75
N GLN A 70 13.09 6.87 13.76
CA GLN A 70 13.62 7.47 14.99
C GLN A 70 12.50 7.94 15.93
N LYS A 71 11.45 8.56 15.37
CA LYS A 71 10.28 9.01 16.16
C LYS A 71 9.44 7.84 16.68
N LEU A 72 9.29 6.77 15.91
CA LEU A 72 8.60 5.57 16.40
C LEU A 72 9.41 4.88 17.50
N LYS A 73 10.75 4.88 17.41
CA LYS A 73 11.64 4.28 18.42
C LYS A 73 11.47 4.90 19.81
N THR A 74 11.10 6.18 19.90
CA THR A 74 10.89 6.85 21.21
C THR A 74 9.55 6.50 21.86
N SER A 75 8.65 5.78 21.19
CA SER A 75 7.37 5.35 21.75
C SER A 75 7.52 4.06 22.54
N ASP A 76 6.80 3.94 23.67
CA ASP A 76 6.68 2.69 24.40
C ASP A 76 5.56 1.80 23.84
N TRP A 77 5.56 0.54 24.26
CA TRP A 77 4.58 -0.45 23.82
C TRP A 77 3.14 -0.06 24.20
N ALA A 78 2.92 0.41 25.41
CA ALA A 78 1.59 0.77 25.91
C ALA A 78 0.98 1.93 25.10
N THR A 79 1.79 2.95 24.78
CA THR A 79 1.37 4.07 23.96
C THR A 79 1.03 3.64 22.53
N ARG A 80 1.84 2.75 21.93
CA ARG A 80 1.54 2.20 20.59
C ARG A 80 0.23 1.43 20.59
N THR A 81 0.03 0.55 21.55
CA THR A 81 -1.19 -0.24 21.70
C THR A 81 -2.40 0.66 21.88
N ARG A 82 -2.34 1.65 22.77
CA ARG A 82 -3.43 2.58 23.04
C ARG A 82 -3.83 3.37 21.77
N ILE A 83 -2.87 3.93 21.03
CA ILE A 83 -3.14 4.72 19.81
C ILE A 83 -3.78 3.86 18.72
N LEU A 84 -3.32 2.62 18.54
CA LEU A 84 -3.94 1.69 17.61
C LEU A 84 -5.36 1.33 18.05
N ASN A 85 -5.58 1.03 19.34
CA ASN A 85 -6.88 0.70 19.90
C ASN A 85 -7.90 1.84 19.68
N GLU A 86 -7.53 3.07 20.07
CA GLU A 86 -8.35 4.27 19.91
C GLU A 86 -8.69 4.58 18.45
N SER A 87 -7.87 4.15 17.49
CA SER A 87 -8.15 4.28 16.05
C SER A 87 -9.15 3.24 15.53
N GLY A 88 -9.60 2.31 16.38
CA GLY A 88 -10.45 1.18 16.05
C GLY A 88 -9.69 -0.07 15.62
N TYR A 89 -8.36 -0.09 15.75
CA TYR A 89 -7.51 -1.23 15.44
C TYR A 89 -7.38 -2.22 16.62
N ALA A 90 -8.43 -2.30 17.46
CA ALA A 90 -8.41 -2.91 18.78
C ALA A 90 -8.20 -4.44 18.79
N ARG A 91 -8.61 -5.17 17.74
CA ARG A 91 -8.57 -6.64 17.75
C ARG A 91 -7.17 -7.24 17.70
N VAL A 92 -6.19 -6.50 17.22
CA VAL A 92 -4.82 -6.96 16.95
C VAL A 92 -3.77 -5.91 17.35
N ASP A 93 -4.15 -4.91 18.11
CA ASP A 93 -3.34 -3.76 18.52
C ASP A 93 -2.06 -4.16 19.26
N GLU A 94 -2.14 -5.01 20.27
CA GLU A 94 -0.98 -5.47 21.07
C GLU A 94 0.06 -6.19 20.20
N LYS A 95 -0.40 -7.14 19.38
CA LYS A 95 0.47 -7.85 18.45
C LYS A 95 1.10 -6.90 17.44
N THR A 96 0.31 -5.97 16.91
CA THR A 96 0.76 -5.01 15.91
C THR A 96 1.71 -3.97 16.52
N ALA A 97 1.45 -3.51 17.76
CA ALA A 97 2.36 -2.64 18.50
C ALA A 97 3.75 -3.26 18.67
N THR A 98 3.81 -4.57 18.95
CA THR A 98 5.06 -5.34 19.03
C THR A 98 5.71 -5.46 17.64
N GLN A 99 4.95 -5.83 16.62
CA GLN A 99 5.47 -5.97 15.24
C GLN A 99 5.98 -4.65 14.66
N LEU A 100 5.35 -3.52 14.98
CA LEU A 100 5.84 -2.19 14.61
C LEU A 100 7.20 -1.88 15.22
N ALA A 101 7.42 -2.24 16.49
CA ALA A 101 8.72 -2.08 17.13
C ALA A 101 9.78 -2.97 16.48
N ASP A 102 9.47 -4.27 16.31
CA ASP A 102 10.40 -5.24 15.70
C ASP A 102 10.78 -4.82 14.26
N MET A 103 9.81 -4.42 13.45
CA MET A 103 10.04 -3.92 12.10
C MET A 103 10.91 -2.66 12.11
N ASN A 104 10.61 -1.74 13.02
CA ASN A 104 11.33 -0.47 13.15
C ASN A 104 12.79 -0.68 13.55
N ASP A 105 13.03 -1.57 14.51
CA ASP A 105 14.37 -1.92 14.96
C ASP A 105 15.17 -2.58 13.86
N ALA A 106 14.59 -3.54 13.15
CA ALA A 106 15.22 -4.16 11.99
C ALA A 106 15.54 -3.15 10.87
N LEU A 107 14.64 -2.17 10.63
CA LEU A 107 14.89 -1.11 9.65
C LEU A 107 16.04 -0.20 10.08
N LEU A 108 16.11 0.17 11.35
CA LEU A 108 17.18 1.00 11.90
C LEU A 108 18.53 0.26 11.86
N GLU A 109 18.58 -0.98 12.31
CA GLU A 109 19.79 -1.79 12.39
C GLU A 109 20.35 -2.15 11.03
N THR A 110 19.49 -2.62 10.11
CA THR A 110 19.94 -3.15 8.81
C THR A 110 20.15 -2.04 7.77
N TYR A 111 19.30 -1.02 7.80
CA TYR A 111 19.24 0.00 6.74
C TYR A 111 19.40 1.44 7.26
N GLY A 112 19.77 1.62 8.53
CA GLY A 112 19.93 2.96 9.14
C GLY A 112 18.63 3.78 9.15
N GLY A 113 17.48 3.12 9.11
CA GLY A 113 16.16 3.79 9.07
C GLY A 113 15.74 4.30 7.68
N ASP A 114 16.46 3.92 6.62
CA ASP A 114 16.21 4.41 5.26
C ASP A 114 15.90 3.28 4.28
N LEU A 115 14.65 3.24 3.81
CA LEU A 115 14.20 2.24 2.84
C LEU A 115 14.86 2.35 1.45
N ARG A 116 15.51 3.48 1.14
CA ARG A 116 16.31 3.61 -0.08
C ARG A 116 17.51 2.67 -0.05
N LYS A 117 18.11 2.43 1.12
CA LYS A 117 19.16 1.43 1.30
C LYS A 117 18.66 -0.01 1.12
N LEU A 118 17.39 -0.28 1.51
CA LEU A 118 16.75 -1.56 1.20
C LEU A 118 16.58 -1.73 -0.31
N ARG A 119 16.22 -0.66 -1.02
CA ARG A 119 16.13 -0.64 -2.48
C ARG A 119 17.49 -0.90 -3.13
N GLU A 120 18.53 -0.19 -2.69
CA GLU A 120 19.91 -0.39 -3.17
C GLU A 120 20.36 -1.84 -2.99
N ALA A 121 20.11 -2.42 -1.80
CA ALA A 121 20.44 -3.80 -1.49
C ALA A 121 19.65 -4.84 -2.32
N ALA A 122 18.59 -4.44 -2.98
CA ALA A 122 17.79 -5.30 -3.88
C ALA A 122 18.29 -5.27 -5.34
N GLU A 123 19.29 -4.43 -5.66
CA GLU A 123 19.99 -4.38 -6.95
C GLU A 123 19.03 -4.32 -8.16
N GLY A 124 17.99 -3.47 -8.07
CA GLY A 124 17.02 -3.29 -9.14
C GLY A 124 16.05 -4.46 -9.37
N SER A 125 16.02 -5.44 -8.47
CA SER A 125 15.14 -6.60 -8.58
C SER A 125 13.85 -6.45 -7.76
N PRO A 126 12.65 -6.34 -8.39
CA PRO A 126 11.36 -6.31 -7.66
C PRO A 126 11.13 -7.56 -6.81
N LYS A 127 11.62 -8.71 -7.27
CA LYS A 127 11.56 -9.98 -6.52
C LYS A 127 12.41 -9.92 -5.25
N ALA A 128 13.61 -9.34 -5.34
CA ALA A 128 14.48 -9.15 -4.18
C ALA A 128 13.90 -8.10 -3.22
N LEU A 129 13.35 -6.99 -3.73
CA LEU A 129 12.62 -5.99 -2.94
C LEU A 129 11.49 -6.64 -2.13
N ARG A 130 10.63 -7.42 -2.81
CA ARG A 130 9.53 -8.13 -2.17
C ARG A 130 10.02 -9.09 -1.09
N LYS A 131 11.11 -9.83 -1.34
CA LYS A 131 11.71 -10.72 -0.35
C LYS A 131 12.22 -9.96 0.88
N ARG A 132 12.89 -8.81 0.69
CA ARG A 132 13.41 -7.97 1.77
C ARG A 132 12.28 -7.31 2.59
N LEU A 133 11.22 -6.84 1.95
CA LEU A 133 10.04 -6.32 2.64
C LEU A 133 9.38 -7.40 3.52
N LYS A 134 9.27 -8.62 3.02
CA LYS A 134 8.72 -9.77 3.77
C LYS A 134 9.62 -10.25 4.90
N ALA A 135 10.88 -9.86 4.94
CA ALA A 135 11.77 -10.18 6.06
C ALA A 135 11.44 -9.35 7.31
N PHE A 136 10.76 -8.21 7.17
CA PHE A 136 10.26 -7.49 8.32
C PHE A 136 9.12 -8.27 8.99
N LYS A 137 9.26 -8.50 10.29
CA LYS A 137 8.25 -9.18 11.10
C LYS A 137 6.92 -8.45 11.03
N GLY A 138 5.86 -9.14 10.69
CA GLY A 138 4.52 -8.56 10.50
C GLY A 138 4.19 -8.16 9.06
N ILE A 139 5.15 -8.10 8.15
CA ILE A 139 4.87 -7.85 6.72
C ILE A 139 4.74 -9.17 5.98
N GLY A 140 3.50 -9.53 5.66
CA GLY A 140 3.18 -10.67 4.80
C GLY A 140 3.26 -10.35 3.31
N GLY A 141 2.85 -11.34 2.48
CA GLY A 141 2.77 -11.15 1.02
C GLY A 141 1.92 -9.96 0.61
N THR A 142 0.75 -9.79 1.24
CA THR A 142 -0.18 -8.68 0.97
C THR A 142 0.45 -7.32 1.27
N GLY A 143 1.12 -7.16 2.43
CA GLY A 143 1.77 -5.90 2.78
C GLY A 143 2.90 -5.54 1.83
N ALA A 144 3.75 -6.53 1.46
CA ALA A 144 4.81 -6.31 0.47
C ALA A 144 4.24 -5.91 -0.91
N ASP A 145 3.15 -6.55 -1.32
CA ASP A 145 2.48 -6.26 -2.60
C ASP A 145 1.86 -4.84 -2.61
N ILE A 146 1.29 -4.40 -1.47
CA ILE A 146 0.78 -3.04 -1.31
C ILE A 146 1.92 -2.03 -1.43
N PHE A 147 3.06 -2.26 -0.77
CA PHE A 147 4.21 -1.38 -0.88
C PHE A 147 4.68 -1.24 -2.34
N LEU A 148 4.86 -2.36 -3.04
CA LEU A 148 5.34 -2.36 -4.43
C LEU A 148 4.35 -1.68 -5.38
N ARG A 149 3.05 -1.87 -5.18
CA ARG A 149 2.00 -1.23 -5.97
C ARG A 149 2.01 0.29 -5.83
N GLU A 150 2.24 0.81 -4.63
CA GLU A 150 2.20 2.24 -4.37
C GLU A 150 3.50 2.95 -4.78
N ILE A 151 4.66 2.28 -4.71
CA ILE A 151 5.98 2.90 -4.93
C ILE A 151 6.42 2.97 -6.40
N GLN A 152 5.75 2.30 -7.29
CA GLN A 152 6.20 2.02 -8.67
C GLN A 152 6.42 3.25 -9.58
N LEU A 153 5.97 4.44 -9.21
CA LEU A 153 6.33 5.69 -9.92
C LEU A 153 7.64 6.30 -9.41
N THR A 154 8.14 5.81 -8.28
CA THR A 154 9.34 6.34 -7.63
C THR A 154 10.50 5.38 -7.77
N TRP A 155 10.19 4.09 -7.76
CA TRP A 155 11.15 3.00 -7.96
C TRP A 155 10.83 2.31 -9.28
N ASP A 156 11.50 2.77 -10.35
CA ASP A 156 11.20 2.39 -11.75
C ASP A 156 11.24 0.90 -12.02
N GLU A 157 12.10 0.18 -11.31
CA GLU A 157 12.21 -1.28 -11.38
C GLU A 157 10.93 -2.00 -10.96
N CYS A 158 10.05 -1.33 -10.20
CA CYS A 158 8.76 -1.89 -9.81
C CYS A 158 7.66 -1.72 -10.87
N TYR A 159 7.90 -0.95 -11.93
CA TYR A 159 6.88 -0.68 -12.94
C TYR A 159 6.98 -1.63 -14.16
N PRO A 160 5.87 -2.16 -14.68
CA PRO A 160 4.50 -2.10 -14.13
C PRO A 160 4.25 -3.23 -13.12
N TYR A 161 3.76 -2.89 -11.93
CA TYR A 161 3.43 -3.86 -10.88
C TYR A 161 1.92 -3.96 -10.67
N ALA A 162 1.39 -5.16 -10.71
CA ALA A 162 0.01 -5.47 -10.34
C ALA A 162 -0.01 -6.66 -9.38
N ASP A 163 -0.60 -6.49 -8.21
CA ASP A 163 -0.78 -7.58 -7.26
C ASP A 163 -1.98 -8.47 -7.62
N LYS A 164 -2.05 -9.63 -6.98
CA LYS A 164 -3.15 -10.60 -7.19
C LYS A 164 -4.53 -9.98 -6.95
N ALA A 165 -4.65 -9.02 -6.03
CA ALA A 165 -5.93 -8.38 -5.72
C ALA A 165 -6.38 -7.48 -6.87
N ALA A 166 -5.47 -6.68 -7.45
CA ALA A 166 -5.74 -5.84 -8.60
C ALA A 166 -6.06 -6.67 -9.85
N LEU A 167 -5.26 -7.70 -10.15
CA LEU A 167 -5.49 -8.58 -11.30
C LEU A 167 -6.83 -9.31 -11.22
N SER A 168 -7.19 -9.84 -10.03
CA SER A 168 -8.49 -10.47 -9.81
C SER A 168 -9.67 -9.49 -9.97
N ALA A 169 -9.49 -8.23 -9.59
CA ALA A 169 -10.52 -7.20 -9.81
C ALA A 169 -10.63 -6.82 -11.29
N ALA A 170 -9.52 -6.71 -12.00
CA ALA A 170 -9.49 -6.47 -13.45
C ALA A 170 -10.27 -7.55 -14.21
N GLU A 171 -10.02 -8.82 -13.90
CA GLU A 171 -10.72 -9.96 -14.51
C GLU A 171 -12.24 -9.87 -14.28
N LYS A 172 -12.68 -9.55 -13.06
CA LYS A 172 -14.10 -9.37 -12.74
C LYS A 172 -14.76 -8.22 -13.48
N LEU A 173 -13.99 -7.22 -13.88
CA LEU A 173 -14.46 -6.09 -14.70
C LEU A 173 -14.37 -6.37 -16.20
N GLY A 174 -13.93 -7.55 -16.65
CA GLY A 174 -13.75 -7.89 -18.06
C GLY A 174 -12.49 -7.26 -18.67
N LEU A 175 -11.57 -6.79 -17.85
CA LEU A 175 -10.26 -6.31 -18.28
C LEU A 175 -9.26 -7.46 -18.34
N LYS A 176 -8.21 -7.32 -19.14
CA LYS A 176 -7.14 -8.32 -19.19
C LYS A 176 -6.32 -8.26 -17.88
N ALA A 177 -6.30 -9.38 -17.13
CA ALA A 177 -5.58 -9.51 -15.86
C ALA A 177 -4.06 -9.69 -16.06
N ASP A 178 -3.43 -8.70 -16.67
CA ASP A 178 -2.01 -8.67 -17.01
C ASP A 178 -1.44 -7.26 -16.80
N ALA A 179 -0.34 -7.15 -16.03
CA ALA A 179 0.21 -5.85 -15.64
C ALA A 179 0.61 -4.99 -16.86
N ALA A 180 1.31 -5.58 -17.84
CA ALA A 180 1.76 -4.85 -19.02
C ALA A 180 0.59 -4.43 -19.92
N LYS A 181 -0.43 -5.29 -20.06
CA LYS A 181 -1.63 -4.97 -20.84
C LYS A 181 -2.46 -3.87 -20.19
N LEU A 182 -2.54 -3.85 -18.85
CA LEU A 182 -3.21 -2.78 -18.10
C LEU A 182 -2.41 -1.47 -18.17
N ALA A 183 -1.07 -1.54 -18.12
CA ALA A 183 -0.20 -0.38 -18.26
C ALA A 183 -0.36 0.33 -19.61
N ASN A 184 -0.62 -0.42 -20.68
CA ASN A 184 -0.87 0.14 -22.02
C ASN A 184 -2.25 0.81 -22.18
N LYS A 185 -3.11 0.80 -21.15
CA LYS A 185 -4.45 1.39 -21.19
C LYS A 185 -4.53 2.79 -20.60
N VAL A 186 -3.53 3.19 -19.84
CA VAL A 186 -3.47 4.48 -19.12
C VAL A 186 -2.06 5.07 -19.23
N SER A 187 -1.90 6.35 -18.87
CA SER A 187 -0.58 6.92 -18.74
C SER A 187 0.22 6.21 -17.62
N ARG A 188 1.55 6.28 -17.69
CA ARG A 188 2.40 5.74 -16.62
C ARG A 188 2.05 6.36 -15.25
N GLU A 189 1.73 7.65 -15.22
CA GLU A 189 1.36 8.37 -14.00
C GLU A 189 0.02 7.92 -13.41
N ASP A 190 -0.91 7.48 -14.27
CA ASP A 190 -2.22 7.00 -13.85
C ASP A 190 -2.24 5.52 -13.51
N TYR A 191 -1.21 4.77 -13.90
CA TYR A 191 -1.19 3.33 -13.67
C TYR A 191 -1.30 2.93 -12.18
N PRO A 192 -0.60 3.54 -11.21
CA PRO A 192 -0.81 3.23 -9.79
C PRO A 192 -2.21 3.59 -9.30
N LYS A 193 -2.82 4.65 -9.87
CA LYS A 193 -4.22 5.00 -9.56
C LYS A 193 -5.17 3.91 -10.07
N LEU A 194 -4.93 3.39 -11.29
CA LEU A 194 -5.71 2.26 -11.83
C LEU A 194 -5.57 1.02 -10.95
N MET A 195 -4.35 0.69 -10.52
CA MET A 195 -4.12 -0.46 -9.61
C MET A 195 -4.83 -0.27 -8.27
N ALA A 196 -4.77 0.93 -7.69
CA ALA A 196 -5.50 1.26 -6.47
C ALA A 196 -7.02 1.22 -6.68
N ALA A 197 -7.52 1.74 -7.81
CA ALA A 197 -8.94 1.76 -8.16
C ALA A 197 -9.51 0.34 -8.27
N LEU A 198 -8.79 -0.57 -8.91
CA LEU A 198 -9.17 -1.99 -8.99
C LEU A 198 -9.33 -2.62 -7.61
N VAL A 199 -8.36 -2.38 -6.72
CA VAL A 199 -8.42 -2.91 -5.36
C VAL A 199 -9.54 -2.26 -4.55
N ARG A 200 -9.74 -0.94 -4.65
CA ARG A 200 -10.83 -0.22 -3.96
C ARG A 200 -12.21 -0.68 -4.43
N CYS A 201 -12.41 -0.82 -5.73
CA CYS A 201 -13.64 -1.36 -6.30
C CYS A 201 -13.96 -2.76 -5.74
N LYS A 202 -12.93 -3.64 -5.66
CA LYS A 202 -13.07 -4.97 -5.04
C LYS A 202 -13.44 -4.89 -3.56
N LEU A 203 -12.78 -4.03 -2.80
CA LEU A 203 -13.04 -3.85 -1.35
C LEU A 203 -14.44 -3.29 -1.10
N ALA A 204 -14.88 -2.34 -1.92
CA ALA A 204 -16.23 -1.75 -1.89
C ALA A 204 -17.32 -2.68 -2.46
N LYS A 205 -16.94 -3.83 -3.08
CA LYS A 205 -17.87 -4.71 -3.80
C LYS A 205 -18.65 -4.01 -4.92
N ASP A 206 -18.05 -2.97 -5.54
CA ASP A 206 -18.69 -2.05 -6.49
C ASP A 206 -18.49 -2.46 -7.96
N THR A 207 -18.17 -3.72 -8.24
CA THR A 207 -17.94 -4.22 -9.59
C THR A 207 -19.13 -4.00 -10.50
N GLN A 208 -20.33 -4.25 -10.01
CA GLN A 208 -21.58 -4.08 -10.76
C GLN A 208 -21.87 -2.59 -11.00
N GLY A 209 -21.74 -1.74 -9.98
CA GLY A 209 -21.95 -0.30 -10.11
C GLY A 209 -21.00 0.37 -11.09
N VAL A 210 -19.73 -0.09 -11.17
CA VAL A 210 -18.78 0.38 -12.20
C VAL A 210 -19.22 -0.03 -13.59
N ARG A 211 -19.73 -1.26 -13.80
CA ARG A 211 -20.19 -1.72 -15.10
C ARG A 211 -21.42 -0.97 -15.57
N GLU A 212 -22.42 -0.83 -14.72
CA GLU A 212 -23.65 -0.11 -15.01
C GLU A 212 -23.38 1.36 -15.36
N ALA A 213 -22.55 2.03 -14.55
CA ALA A 213 -22.18 3.42 -14.81
C ALA A 213 -21.30 3.60 -16.07
N ALA A 214 -20.58 2.57 -16.50
CA ALA A 214 -19.81 2.61 -17.74
C ALA A 214 -20.67 2.39 -19.00
N GLU A 215 -21.87 1.84 -18.86
CA GLU A 215 -22.85 1.64 -19.96
C GLU A 215 -23.81 2.82 -20.14
N ALA A 216 -23.93 3.68 -19.11
CA ALA A 216 -24.78 4.87 -19.11
C ALA A 216 -24.13 6.02 -19.91
#